data_7ea8652dc80ab79e4b638dee9c4bad4f
#
_entry.id   7ea8652dc80ab79e4b638dee9c4bad4f
#
_cell.length_a   1.000
_cell.length_b   1.000
_cell.length_c   1.000
_cell.angle_alpha   90.00
_cell.angle_beta   90.00
_cell.angle_gamma   90.00
#
_symmetry.space_group_name_H-M   'P 1'
#
loop_
_entity.id
_entity.type
_entity.pdbx_description
1 polymer ?
#
loop_
_entity_poly.entity_id
_entity_poly.type
_entity_poly.pdbx_seq_one_letter_code
_entity_poly.pdbx_strand_id
1 'polypeptide(L)'
;MGSGKLKELEADNHALQSKVTARDESIELLQQQMQRQQEEHHRQLMEMQAKHRREMADKEAEHQKKVSFLKSIISKAQTWFPLFQELVHMEKFCLKVGFNERQTAMLISGKPLFYEDELYSEEHKRKFKTERAGFQVVKDPRDKSKLVLAINGQLIGEWFKEQFNRLFSSIRRTVEPYRKGKGMGL
;
A
#
# COMPACT_ATOMS: atom_id res chain seq x y z
N MET A 1 37.42 47.77 -72.21
CA MET A 1 37.69 46.49 -71.44
C MET A 1 36.66 46.13 -70.33
N GLY A 2 35.44 46.65 -70.39
CA GLY A 2 34.42 46.36 -69.31
C GLY A 2 33.29 45.37 -69.67
N SER A 3 33.02 45.13 -70.94
CA SER A 3 31.87 44.38 -71.44
C SER A 3 31.92 42.85 -71.18
N GLY A 4 33.14 42.27 -71.15
CA GLY A 4 33.31 40.83 -70.92
C GLY A 4 33.06 40.40 -69.43
N LYS A 5 33.58 41.19 -68.50
CA LYS A 5 33.36 40.93 -67.05
C LYS A 5 31.91 41.09 -66.64
N LEU A 6 31.15 41.99 -67.26
CA LEU A 6 29.73 42.20 -66.96
C LEU A 6 28.91 41.00 -67.40
N LYS A 7 29.15 40.45 -68.57
CA LYS A 7 28.50 39.23 -69.09
C LYS A 7 28.82 37.98 -68.25
N GLU A 8 30.03 37.89 -67.73
CA GLU A 8 30.48 36.79 -66.86
C GLU A 8 29.77 36.86 -65.49
N LEU A 9 29.69 38.06 -64.93
CA LEU A 9 28.92 38.29 -63.67
C LEU A 9 27.42 38.05 -63.84
N GLU A 10 26.81 38.39 -64.96
CA GLU A 10 25.41 38.10 -65.27
C GLU A 10 25.20 36.61 -65.44
N ALA A 11 26.06 35.87 -66.07
CA ALA A 11 25.97 34.38 -66.15
C ALA A 11 26.16 33.71 -64.85
N ASP A 12 27.09 34.15 -64.00
CA ASP A 12 27.27 33.62 -62.63
C ASP A 12 26.06 33.90 -61.76
N ASN A 13 25.48 35.10 -61.85
CA ASN A 13 24.28 35.46 -61.10
C ASN A 13 23.09 34.61 -61.53
N HIS A 14 22.90 34.37 -62.81
CA HIS A 14 21.84 33.45 -63.27
C HIS A 14 22.05 32.01 -62.82
N ALA A 15 23.29 31.52 -62.81
CA ALA A 15 23.65 30.20 -62.34
C ALA A 15 23.41 30.07 -60.83
N LEU A 16 23.69 31.09 -60.02
CA LEU A 16 23.42 31.14 -58.60
C LEU A 16 21.92 31.17 -58.30
N GLN A 17 21.17 31.98 -59.05
CA GLN A 17 19.69 32.02 -58.92
C GLN A 17 19.07 30.67 -59.23
N SER A 18 19.49 29.96 -60.27
CA SER A 18 19.01 28.61 -60.56
C SER A 18 19.33 27.61 -59.45
N LYS A 19 20.51 27.72 -58.84
CA LYS A 19 20.89 26.88 -57.68
C LYS A 19 20.04 27.18 -56.44
N VAL A 20 19.70 28.45 -56.20
CA VAL A 20 18.85 28.88 -55.10
C VAL A 20 17.44 28.33 -55.30
N THR A 21 16.85 28.46 -56.47
CA THR A 21 15.53 27.94 -56.81
C THR A 21 15.44 26.42 -56.61
N ALA A 22 16.44 25.67 -57.13
CA ALA A 22 16.49 24.21 -56.96
C ALA A 22 16.62 23.77 -55.49
N ARG A 23 17.33 24.58 -54.67
CA ARG A 23 17.42 24.33 -53.21
C ARG A 23 16.11 24.64 -52.49
N ASP A 24 15.45 25.72 -52.87
CA ASP A 24 14.15 26.09 -52.28
C ASP A 24 13.09 25.02 -52.56
N GLU A 25 13.04 24.49 -53.80
CA GLU A 25 12.18 23.36 -54.15
C GLU A 25 12.52 22.10 -53.34
N SER A 26 13.81 21.83 -53.11
CA SER A 26 14.25 20.69 -52.28
C SER A 26 13.87 20.86 -50.81
N ILE A 27 13.96 22.08 -50.29
CA ILE A 27 13.54 22.41 -48.92
C ILE A 27 12.04 22.20 -48.74
N GLU A 28 11.22 22.67 -49.68
CA GLU A 28 9.77 22.46 -49.65
C GLU A 28 9.41 20.98 -49.67
N LEU A 29 10.09 20.19 -50.52
CA LEU A 29 9.85 18.75 -50.60
C LEU A 29 10.20 18.02 -49.29
N LEU A 30 11.34 18.40 -48.69
CA LEU A 30 11.77 17.85 -47.39
C LEU A 30 10.83 18.28 -46.27
N GLN A 31 10.35 19.50 -46.27
CA GLN A 31 9.36 19.96 -45.29
C GLN A 31 8.05 19.18 -45.40
N GLN A 32 7.54 18.94 -46.61
CA GLN A 32 6.38 18.13 -46.86
C GLN A 32 6.58 16.67 -46.38
N GLN A 33 7.75 16.09 -46.62
CA GLN A 33 8.08 14.74 -46.15
C GLN A 33 8.12 14.70 -44.63
N MET A 34 8.76 15.66 -43.99
CA MET A 34 8.78 15.71 -42.50
C MET A 34 7.39 15.85 -41.93
N GLN A 35 6.54 16.69 -42.51
CA GLN A 35 5.15 16.83 -42.02
C GLN A 35 4.39 15.53 -42.17
N ARG A 36 4.47 14.84 -43.28
CA ARG A 36 3.83 13.51 -43.47
C ARG A 36 4.32 12.47 -42.48
N GLN A 37 5.63 12.45 -42.20
CA GLN A 37 6.20 11.53 -41.22
C GLN A 37 5.71 11.88 -39.81
N GLN A 38 5.60 13.14 -39.45
CA GLN A 38 5.07 13.56 -38.14
C GLN A 38 3.60 13.17 -37.97
N GLU A 39 2.78 13.39 -39.00
CA GLU A 39 1.37 13.00 -39.00
C GLU A 39 1.19 11.48 -38.87
N GLU A 40 1.99 10.70 -39.62
CA GLU A 40 1.99 9.26 -39.56
C GLU A 40 2.42 8.76 -38.17
N HIS A 41 3.50 9.31 -37.64
CA HIS A 41 3.97 8.98 -36.29
C HIS A 41 2.93 9.32 -35.21
N HIS A 42 2.30 10.49 -35.32
CA HIS A 42 1.23 10.89 -34.40
C HIS A 42 0.03 9.92 -34.47
N ARG A 43 -0.36 9.50 -35.68
CA ARG A 43 -1.45 8.53 -35.88
C ARG A 43 -1.10 7.18 -35.22
N GLN A 44 0.09 6.65 -35.46
CA GLN A 44 0.55 5.40 -34.87
C GLN A 44 0.57 5.47 -33.34
N LEU A 45 1.01 6.59 -32.78
CA LEU A 45 1.05 6.82 -31.33
C LEU A 45 -0.37 6.82 -30.73
N MET A 46 -1.32 7.47 -31.38
CA MET A 46 -2.72 7.51 -30.98
C MET A 46 -3.38 6.13 -31.05
N GLU A 47 -3.10 5.37 -32.11
CA GLU A 47 -3.58 3.98 -32.25
C GLU A 47 -3.01 3.07 -31.16
N MET A 48 -1.72 3.17 -30.88
CA MET A 48 -1.07 2.40 -29.82
C MET A 48 -1.64 2.76 -28.43
N GLN A 49 -1.85 4.03 -28.15
CA GLN A 49 -2.48 4.46 -26.89
C GLN A 49 -3.92 3.97 -26.78
N ALA A 50 -4.68 3.99 -27.86
CA ALA A 50 -6.05 3.50 -27.86
C ALA A 50 -6.11 1.97 -27.62
N LYS A 51 -5.22 1.23 -28.26
CA LYS A 51 -5.06 -0.21 -28.06
C LYS A 51 -4.69 -0.52 -26.60
N HIS A 52 -3.68 0.16 -26.08
CA HIS A 52 -3.25 -0.03 -24.69
C HIS A 52 -4.39 0.27 -23.67
N ARG A 53 -5.14 1.33 -23.89
CA ARG A 53 -6.30 1.66 -23.03
C ARG A 53 -7.37 0.54 -23.06
N ARG A 54 -7.65 -0.03 -24.23
CA ARG A 54 -8.60 -1.16 -24.35
C ARG A 54 -8.08 -2.40 -23.61
N GLU A 55 -6.82 -2.77 -23.81
CA GLU A 55 -6.21 -3.90 -23.14
C GLU A 55 -6.21 -3.75 -21.61
N MET A 56 -5.95 -2.54 -21.11
CA MET A 56 -6.01 -2.25 -19.67
C MET A 56 -7.44 -2.34 -19.14
N ALA A 57 -8.42 -1.80 -19.87
CA ALA A 57 -9.82 -1.89 -19.48
C ALA A 57 -10.32 -3.36 -19.44
N ASP A 58 -9.92 -4.17 -20.42
CA ASP A 58 -10.28 -5.59 -20.47
C ASP A 58 -9.66 -6.37 -19.29
N LYS A 59 -8.38 -6.12 -19.00
CA LYS A 59 -7.70 -6.72 -17.83
C LYS A 59 -8.35 -6.30 -16.52
N GLU A 60 -8.69 -5.05 -16.38
CA GLU A 60 -9.39 -4.54 -15.18
C GLU A 60 -10.77 -5.19 -15.02
N ALA A 61 -11.54 -5.30 -16.11
CA ALA A 61 -12.83 -5.96 -16.10
C ALA A 61 -12.72 -7.45 -15.72
N GLU A 62 -11.71 -8.16 -16.23
CA GLU A 62 -11.44 -9.55 -15.86
C GLU A 62 -11.03 -9.67 -14.38
N HIS A 63 -10.16 -8.78 -13.93
CA HIS A 63 -9.75 -8.72 -12.51
C HIS A 63 -10.95 -8.50 -11.59
N GLN A 64 -11.83 -7.55 -11.91
CA GLN A 64 -13.03 -7.26 -11.13
C GLN A 64 -13.99 -8.46 -11.07
N LYS A 65 -14.15 -9.20 -12.17
CA LYS A 65 -14.92 -10.44 -12.17
C LYS A 65 -14.34 -11.50 -11.23
N LYS A 66 -13.01 -11.69 -11.25
CA LYS A 66 -12.32 -12.64 -10.34
C LYS A 66 -12.48 -12.20 -8.87
N VAL A 67 -12.30 -10.92 -8.58
CA VAL A 67 -12.47 -10.38 -7.22
C VAL A 67 -13.91 -10.55 -6.73
N SER A 68 -14.91 -10.24 -7.55
CA SER A 68 -16.32 -10.45 -7.24
C SER A 68 -16.64 -11.91 -6.94
N PHE A 69 -16.13 -12.83 -7.75
CA PHE A 69 -16.30 -14.27 -7.55
C PHE A 69 -15.68 -14.73 -6.22
N LEU A 70 -14.44 -14.33 -5.93
CA LEU A 70 -13.77 -14.67 -4.68
C LEU A 70 -14.53 -14.10 -3.46
N LYS A 71 -14.98 -12.86 -3.53
CA LYS A 71 -15.82 -12.25 -2.47
C LYS A 71 -17.10 -13.05 -2.23
N SER A 72 -17.76 -13.54 -3.30
CA SER A 72 -18.94 -14.37 -3.20
C SER A 72 -18.66 -15.70 -2.48
N ILE A 73 -17.53 -16.36 -2.82
CA ILE A 73 -17.10 -17.60 -2.14
C ILE A 73 -16.82 -17.36 -0.67
N ILE A 74 -16.07 -16.30 -0.34
CA ILE A 74 -15.76 -15.94 1.05
C ILE A 74 -17.04 -15.68 1.84
N SER A 75 -17.98 -14.92 1.29
CA SER A 75 -19.28 -14.65 1.92
C SER A 75 -20.07 -15.93 2.20
N LYS A 76 -20.11 -16.86 1.24
CA LYS A 76 -20.74 -18.18 1.44
C LYS A 76 -20.04 -19.00 2.51
N ALA A 77 -18.71 -19.03 2.51
CA ALA A 77 -17.92 -19.73 3.52
C ALA A 77 -18.18 -19.18 4.94
N GLN A 78 -18.27 -17.85 5.09
CA GLN A 78 -18.61 -17.21 6.36
C GLN A 78 -20.02 -17.57 6.85
N THR A 79 -20.98 -17.70 5.93
CA THR A 79 -22.36 -18.10 6.26
C THR A 79 -22.45 -19.58 6.67
N TRP A 80 -21.75 -20.45 5.95
CA TRP A 80 -21.81 -21.89 6.20
C TRP A 80 -20.94 -22.36 7.36
N PHE A 81 -19.87 -21.63 7.65
CA PHE A 81 -18.90 -21.95 8.69
C PHE A 81 -18.71 -20.76 9.64
N PRO A 82 -19.59 -20.57 10.64
CA PRO A 82 -19.49 -19.46 11.61
C PRO A 82 -18.11 -19.41 12.30
N LEU A 83 -17.51 -20.57 12.56
CA LEU A 83 -16.16 -20.65 13.15
C LEU A 83 -15.09 -20.01 12.24
N PHE A 84 -15.27 -20.03 10.92
CA PHE A 84 -14.35 -19.38 10.00
C PHE A 84 -14.31 -17.87 10.20
N GLN A 85 -15.45 -17.25 10.46
CA GLN A 85 -15.51 -15.81 10.74
C GLN A 85 -14.76 -15.47 12.05
N GLU A 86 -14.94 -16.29 13.08
CA GLU A 86 -14.21 -16.13 14.35
C GLU A 86 -12.71 -16.30 14.19
N LEU A 87 -12.26 -17.26 13.38
CA LEU A 87 -10.83 -17.44 13.06
C LEU A 87 -10.24 -16.23 12.34
N VAL A 88 -10.97 -15.65 11.37
CA VAL A 88 -10.53 -14.42 10.67
C VAL A 88 -10.47 -13.23 11.63
N HIS A 89 -11.43 -13.10 12.55
CA HIS A 89 -11.40 -12.04 13.58
C HIS A 89 -10.21 -12.23 14.52
N MET A 90 -9.94 -13.46 14.94
CA MET A 90 -8.82 -13.78 15.82
C MET A 90 -7.47 -13.54 15.15
N GLU A 91 -7.34 -13.87 13.86
CA GLU A 91 -6.16 -13.58 13.08
C GLU A 91 -5.84 -12.07 13.07
N LYS A 92 -6.84 -11.25 12.72
CA LYS A 92 -6.70 -9.79 12.75
C LYS A 92 -6.36 -9.27 14.15
N PHE A 93 -6.96 -9.83 15.18
CA PHE A 93 -6.68 -9.46 16.55
C PHE A 93 -5.24 -9.79 16.94
N CYS A 94 -4.75 -11.00 16.66
CA CYS A 94 -3.37 -11.40 16.95
C CYS A 94 -2.34 -10.50 16.25
N LEU A 95 -2.57 -10.16 14.97
CA LEU A 95 -1.71 -9.22 14.24
C LEU A 95 -1.70 -7.83 14.88
N LYS A 96 -2.86 -7.32 15.32
CA LYS A 96 -2.96 -6.02 16.03
C LYS A 96 -2.25 -6.04 17.38
N VAL A 97 -2.32 -7.13 18.10
CA VAL A 97 -1.65 -7.30 19.41
C VAL A 97 -0.13 -7.27 19.26
N GLY A 98 0.41 -7.69 18.11
CA GLY A 98 1.84 -7.61 17.80
C GLY A 98 2.49 -8.92 17.38
N PHE A 99 1.73 -9.99 17.19
CA PHE A 99 2.27 -11.23 16.63
C PHE A 99 2.49 -11.09 15.13
N ASN A 100 3.54 -11.73 14.61
CA ASN A 100 3.75 -11.82 13.17
C ASN A 100 2.84 -12.88 12.52
N GLU A 101 2.79 -12.93 11.18
CA GLU A 101 1.95 -13.86 10.42
C GLU A 101 2.18 -15.33 10.79
N ARG A 102 3.46 -15.75 10.96
CA ARG A 102 3.81 -17.12 11.32
C ARG A 102 3.34 -17.49 12.73
N GLN A 103 3.52 -16.60 13.68
CA GLN A 103 3.06 -16.77 15.06
C GLN A 103 1.54 -16.81 15.12
N THR A 104 0.89 -15.92 14.41
CA THR A 104 -0.58 -15.87 14.28
C THR A 104 -1.11 -17.16 13.68
N ALA A 105 -0.53 -17.67 12.60
CA ALA A 105 -0.92 -18.95 12.00
C ALA A 105 -0.77 -20.14 12.97
N MET A 106 0.26 -20.15 13.81
CA MET A 106 0.41 -21.16 14.86
C MET A 106 -0.72 -21.08 15.88
N LEU A 107 -1.04 -19.88 16.39
CA LEU A 107 -2.12 -19.65 17.35
C LEU A 107 -3.48 -20.07 16.78
N ILE A 108 -3.78 -19.66 15.55
CA ILE A 108 -5.04 -20.01 14.86
C ILE A 108 -5.17 -21.52 14.62
N SER A 109 -4.06 -22.23 14.37
CA SER A 109 -4.06 -23.69 14.26
C SER A 109 -4.18 -24.43 15.61
N GLY A 110 -4.37 -23.71 16.72
CA GLY A 110 -4.51 -24.26 18.06
C GLY A 110 -3.20 -24.68 18.72
N LYS A 111 -2.05 -24.32 18.15
CA LYS A 111 -0.73 -24.61 18.73
C LYS A 111 -0.36 -23.56 19.77
N PRO A 112 0.12 -23.94 20.94
CA PRO A 112 0.60 -22.99 21.94
C PRO A 112 1.86 -22.29 21.43
N LEU A 113 1.99 -20.99 21.71
CA LEU A 113 3.12 -20.16 21.36
C LEU A 113 3.75 -19.59 22.63
N PHE A 114 5.06 -19.78 22.80
CA PHE A 114 5.82 -19.06 23.83
C PHE A 114 6.43 -17.82 23.22
N TYR A 115 6.16 -16.67 23.82
CA TYR A 115 6.54 -15.37 23.28
C TYR A 115 6.93 -14.40 24.39
N GLU A 116 7.93 -13.57 24.11
CA GLU A 116 8.43 -12.53 24.98
C GLU A 116 8.70 -11.29 24.15
N ASP A 117 7.84 -10.30 24.29
CA ASP A 117 7.98 -9.00 23.60
C ASP A 117 6.91 -8.03 24.12
N GLU A 118 6.70 -6.92 23.42
CA GLU A 118 5.68 -5.94 23.69
C GLU A 118 4.37 -6.29 22.96
N LEU A 119 3.28 -6.30 23.72
CA LEU A 119 1.92 -6.51 23.22
C LEU A 119 1.13 -5.21 23.24
N TYR A 120 0.46 -4.89 22.14
CA TYR A 120 -0.38 -3.70 22.04
C TYR A 120 -1.82 -3.97 22.50
N SER A 121 -2.29 -3.14 23.41
CA SER A 121 -3.71 -3.13 23.83
C SER A 121 -4.45 -2.00 23.11
N GLU A 122 -5.47 -2.37 22.33
CA GLU A 122 -6.33 -1.39 21.66
C GLU A 122 -7.22 -0.61 22.65
N GLU A 123 -7.67 -1.26 23.71
CA GLU A 123 -8.49 -0.65 24.77
C GLU A 123 -7.72 0.43 25.53
N HIS A 124 -6.46 0.16 25.89
CA HIS A 124 -5.62 1.08 26.64
C HIS A 124 -4.70 1.96 25.76
N LYS A 125 -4.75 1.79 24.44
CA LYS A 125 -3.96 2.52 23.44
C LYS A 125 -2.45 2.56 23.75
N ARG A 126 -1.91 1.45 24.28
CA ARG A 126 -0.50 1.35 24.65
C ARG A 126 0.04 -0.06 24.60
N LYS A 127 1.36 -0.16 24.61
CA LYS A 127 2.08 -1.42 24.66
C LYS A 127 2.42 -1.81 26.11
N PHE A 128 2.40 -3.11 26.34
CA PHE A 128 2.78 -3.74 27.60
C PHE A 128 3.82 -4.82 27.33
N LYS A 129 4.93 -4.77 28.04
CA LYS A 129 5.99 -5.76 27.94
C LYS A 129 5.54 -7.05 28.63
N THR A 130 5.74 -8.19 27.97
CA THR A 130 5.55 -9.51 28.58
C THR A 130 6.91 -10.13 28.85
N GLU A 131 7.00 -10.85 29.96
CA GLU A 131 8.01 -11.89 30.12
C GLU A 131 7.63 -13.10 29.26
N ARG A 132 8.50 -14.08 29.15
CA ARG A 132 8.23 -15.30 28.40
C ARG A 132 6.94 -15.97 28.89
N ALA A 133 5.87 -15.83 28.10
CA ALA A 133 4.53 -16.30 28.43
C ALA A 133 4.02 -17.26 27.36
N GLY A 134 3.16 -18.18 27.75
CA GLY A 134 2.48 -19.11 26.87
C GLY A 134 1.15 -18.50 26.36
N PHE A 135 1.00 -18.43 25.05
CA PHE A 135 -0.20 -17.92 24.39
C PHE A 135 -0.95 -19.05 23.70
N GLN A 136 -2.28 -19.00 23.77
CA GLN A 136 -3.17 -19.96 23.12
C GLN A 136 -4.49 -19.31 22.78
N VAL A 137 -5.06 -19.69 21.63
CA VAL A 137 -6.44 -19.33 21.27
C VAL A 137 -7.37 -20.36 21.90
N VAL A 138 -8.33 -19.90 22.67
CA VAL A 138 -9.30 -20.73 23.38
C VAL A 138 -10.72 -20.24 23.10
N LYS A 139 -11.72 -21.05 23.41
CA LYS A 139 -13.12 -20.60 23.39
C LYS A 139 -13.39 -19.66 24.56
N ASP A 140 -14.14 -18.59 24.29
CA ASP A 140 -14.55 -17.66 25.35
C ASP A 140 -15.41 -18.42 26.41
N PRO A 141 -15.04 -18.34 27.69
CA PRO A 141 -15.84 -18.96 28.76
C PRO A 141 -17.28 -18.46 28.83
N ARG A 142 -17.52 -17.21 28.41
CA ARG A 142 -18.84 -16.54 28.46
C ARG A 142 -19.65 -16.82 27.19
N ASP A 143 -18.99 -17.02 26.06
CA ASP A 143 -19.62 -17.27 24.77
C ASP A 143 -18.80 -18.29 23.96
N LYS A 144 -19.21 -19.56 24.06
CA LYS A 144 -18.51 -20.69 23.40
C LYS A 144 -18.48 -20.60 21.87
N SER A 145 -19.24 -19.70 21.26
CA SER A 145 -19.20 -19.44 19.82
C SER A 145 -18.04 -18.54 19.42
N LYS A 146 -17.41 -17.84 20.38
CA LYS A 146 -16.30 -16.91 20.17
C LYS A 146 -14.96 -17.51 20.55
N LEU A 147 -13.93 -17.04 19.86
CA LEU A 147 -12.53 -17.33 20.16
C LEU A 147 -11.89 -16.13 20.86
N VAL A 148 -11.03 -16.40 21.82
CA VAL A 148 -10.26 -15.39 22.56
C VAL A 148 -8.82 -15.85 22.72
N LEU A 149 -7.91 -14.88 22.82
CA LEU A 149 -6.52 -15.14 23.11
C LEU A 149 -6.32 -15.21 24.62
N ALA A 150 -5.64 -16.24 25.09
CA ALA A 150 -5.25 -16.41 26.49
C ALA A 150 -3.71 -16.31 26.61
N ILE A 151 -3.25 -15.75 27.73
CA ILE A 151 -1.86 -15.68 28.17
C ILE A 151 -1.72 -16.41 29.50
N ASN A 152 -0.92 -17.46 29.55
CA ASN A 152 -0.75 -18.31 30.74
C ASN A 152 -2.09 -18.78 31.36
N GLY A 153 -3.09 -19.03 30.51
CA GLY A 153 -4.43 -19.45 30.94
C GLY A 153 -5.38 -18.32 31.32
N GLN A 154 -4.94 -17.08 31.39
CA GLN A 154 -5.77 -15.89 31.64
C GLN A 154 -6.19 -15.26 30.31
N LEU A 155 -7.41 -14.70 30.20
CA LEU A 155 -7.84 -13.97 29.03
C LEU A 155 -6.96 -12.72 28.81
N ILE A 156 -6.53 -12.50 27.58
CA ILE A 156 -5.62 -11.39 27.26
C ILE A 156 -6.16 -10.02 27.65
N GLY A 157 -7.47 -9.80 27.54
CA GLY A 157 -8.11 -8.55 27.97
C GLY A 157 -8.01 -8.32 29.47
N GLU A 158 -8.17 -9.37 30.28
CA GLU A 158 -8.02 -9.29 31.74
C GLU A 158 -6.57 -9.04 32.12
N TRP A 159 -5.62 -9.68 31.43
CA TRP A 159 -4.20 -9.45 31.64
C TRP A 159 -3.82 -7.99 31.32
N PHE A 160 -4.29 -7.43 30.20
CA PHE A 160 -4.03 -6.02 29.86
C PHE A 160 -4.58 -5.08 30.94
N LYS A 161 -5.78 -5.33 31.45
CA LYS A 161 -6.39 -4.55 32.52
C LYS A 161 -5.58 -4.60 33.82
N GLU A 162 -5.05 -5.77 34.17
CA GLU A 162 -4.15 -5.91 35.32
C GLU A 162 -2.85 -5.11 35.13
N GLN A 163 -2.19 -5.24 33.96
CA GLN A 163 -0.98 -4.50 33.67
C GLN A 163 -1.20 -2.98 33.74
N PHE A 164 -2.33 -2.55 33.19
CA PHE A 164 -2.72 -1.14 33.24
C PHE A 164 -2.91 -0.66 34.68
N ASN A 165 -3.64 -1.40 35.52
CA ASN A 165 -3.86 -1.08 36.91
C ASN A 165 -2.56 -1.06 37.73
N ARG A 166 -1.64 -1.98 37.47
CA ARG A 166 -0.29 -1.99 38.11
C ARG A 166 0.48 -0.73 37.83
N LEU A 167 0.47 -0.28 36.57
CA LEU A 167 1.11 0.98 36.17
C LEU A 167 0.52 2.21 36.91
N PHE A 168 -0.81 2.28 37.00
CA PHE A 168 -1.47 3.37 37.72
C PHE A 168 -1.20 3.34 39.22
N SER A 169 -1.15 2.17 39.83
CA SER A 169 -0.84 2.02 41.25
C SER A 169 0.60 2.43 41.56
N SER A 170 1.55 2.14 40.67
CA SER A 170 2.95 2.57 40.84
C SER A 170 3.07 4.08 40.75
N ILE A 171 2.39 4.72 39.78
CA ILE A 171 2.37 6.18 39.62
C ILE A 171 1.76 6.86 40.84
N ARG A 172 0.65 6.35 41.39
CA ARG A 172 0.01 6.89 42.60
C ARG A 172 0.96 6.88 43.81
N ARG A 173 1.67 5.78 44.01
CA ARG A 173 2.66 5.68 45.12
C ARG A 173 3.82 6.64 44.98
N THR A 174 4.19 7.02 43.77
CA THR A 174 5.29 7.96 43.52
C THR A 174 4.84 9.40 43.73
N VAL A 175 3.56 9.73 43.59
CA VAL A 175 3.01 11.09 43.69
C VAL A 175 2.53 11.45 45.11
N GLU A 176 2.09 10.47 45.93
CA GLU A 176 1.64 10.71 47.30
C GLU A 176 2.72 11.26 48.29
N PRO A 177 4.00 10.90 48.24
CA PRO A 177 5.01 11.48 49.11
C PRO A 177 5.22 12.98 48.91
N TYR A 178 4.94 13.53 47.73
CA TYR A 178 5.15 14.95 47.44
C TYR A 178 4.04 15.88 48.01
N ARG A 179 2.85 15.32 48.33
CA ARG A 179 1.76 16.11 48.90
C ARG A 179 1.81 16.27 50.46
N LYS A 180 2.52 15.37 51.14
CA LYS A 180 2.63 15.42 52.60
C LYS A 180 3.70 16.41 53.13
N GLY A 181 4.50 17.03 52.23
CA GLY A 181 5.58 17.96 52.64
C GLY A 181 5.23 19.43 52.64
N LYS A 182 3.97 19.86 52.38
CA LYS A 182 3.56 21.25 52.30
C LYS A 182 2.43 21.61 53.28
N GLY A 183 2.58 21.25 54.49
CA GLY A 183 1.59 21.57 55.52
C GLY A 183 2.15 21.51 56.94
N MET A 184 3.13 22.35 57.23
CA MET A 184 3.36 22.88 58.60
C MET A 184 4.39 24.00 58.51
N GLY A 185 3.92 25.20 58.62
CA GLY A 185 4.70 26.40 58.76
C GLY A 185 3.79 27.56 59.15
N LEU A 186 3.49 27.62 60.38
CA LEU A 186 3.13 28.84 61.12
C LEU A 186 3.99 28.86 62.35
#